data_1bafd69f62dab50b1f25042cf1b0ee58
#
_entry.id   1bafd69f62dab50b1f25042cf1b0ee58
#
_cell.length_a   1.000
_cell.length_b   1.000
_cell.length_c   1.000
_cell.angle_alpha   90.00
_cell.angle_beta   90.00
_cell.angle_gamma   90.00
#
_symmetry.space_group_name_H-M   'P 1'
#
loop_
_entity.id
_entity.type
_entity.pdbx_description
1 polymer ?
#
loop_
_entity_poly.entity_id
_entity_poly.type
_entity_poly.pdbx_seq_one_letter_code
_entity_poly.pdbx_strand_id
1 'polypeptide(L)'
;MLGGPFGALFGAQIGASFGAASQLDKARKQELKRKGLTPEMLEQANEVGLALQQAIEGLRATQDSVDTSQRLAKALDTQQKSIYDKAKTAMVSNDEELARKLLLERTRIKEKLLKVLQSLTEEKKRLEMMKSNVESLETRGLEIESLLRRSVGASSLQSSADIGLSLEREDPLLQKFRDLGM
;
A
#
# COMPACT_ATOMS: atom_id res chain seq x y z
N MET A 1 1.72 -5.31 12.20
CA MET A 1 3.16 -5.25 11.92
C MET A 1 3.36 -5.38 10.42
N LEU A 2 3.42 -4.23 9.71
CA LEU A 2 3.65 -4.15 8.27
C LEU A 2 5.02 -3.52 8.04
N GLY A 3 6.06 -4.27 8.39
CA GLY A 3 7.42 -3.99 7.99
C GLY A 3 7.77 -4.82 6.76
N GLY A 4 7.16 -4.50 5.62
CA GLY A 4 7.56 -5.11 4.35
C GLY A 4 8.99 -4.69 3.97
N PRO A 5 9.67 -5.46 3.10
CA PRO A 5 11.06 -5.20 2.68
C PRO A 5 11.28 -3.82 2.04
N PHE A 6 10.21 -3.16 1.60
CA PHE A 6 10.24 -1.78 1.09
C PHE A 6 10.63 -0.74 2.15
N GLY A 7 10.29 -0.94 3.43
CA GLY A 7 10.61 0.00 4.51
C GLY A 7 12.11 0.12 4.78
N ALA A 8 12.87 -0.93 4.57
CA ALA A 8 14.31 -0.94 4.85
C ALA A 8 15.15 -0.27 3.74
N LEU A 9 14.69 -0.31 2.48
CA LEU A 9 15.41 0.28 1.34
C LEU A 9 15.06 1.76 1.09
N PHE A 10 13.86 2.20 1.43
CA PHE A 10 13.37 3.55 1.13
C PHE A 10 13.07 4.42 2.35
N GLY A 11 12.89 3.84 3.55
CA GLY A 11 12.52 4.57 4.77
C GLY A 11 13.57 5.52 5.32
N ALA A 12 14.82 5.40 4.92
CA ALA A 12 15.91 6.24 5.41
C ALA A 12 16.23 7.48 4.54
N GLN A 13 15.52 7.71 3.42
CA GLN A 13 15.97 8.64 2.40
C GLN A 13 15.02 9.78 2.02
N ILE A 14 13.81 9.83 2.59
CA ILE A 14 12.83 10.88 2.24
C ILE A 14 12.97 12.15 3.11
N GLY A 15 13.89 12.18 4.09
CA GLY A 15 13.97 13.22 5.13
C GLY A 15 15.11 14.22 5.05
N ALA A 16 15.86 14.39 3.96
CA ALA A 16 17.02 15.30 3.95
C ALA A 16 17.02 16.34 2.82
N SER A 17 16.54 17.52 3.16
CA SER A 17 17.00 18.87 2.75
C SER A 17 17.33 19.14 1.28
N PHE A 18 16.47 19.89 0.64
CA PHE A 18 16.74 20.80 -0.47
C PHE A 18 17.80 21.84 -0.02
N GLY A 19 19.01 21.79 -0.59
CA GLY A 19 19.92 22.91 -0.39
C GLY A 19 21.41 22.77 -0.68
N ALA A 20 21.96 21.58 -1.04
CA ALA A 20 23.38 21.47 -1.39
C ALA A 20 23.62 20.47 -2.55
N ALA A 21 22.85 20.62 -3.62
CA ALA A 21 22.50 19.50 -4.50
C ALA A 21 23.47 19.15 -5.63
N SER A 22 24.41 20.00 -6.07
CA SER A 22 25.01 19.76 -7.40
C SER A 22 26.22 18.82 -7.42
N GLN A 23 27.02 18.74 -6.36
CA GLN A 23 28.16 17.80 -6.31
C GLN A 23 27.81 16.45 -5.70
N LEU A 24 26.98 16.46 -4.66
CA LEU A 24 26.44 15.24 -4.04
C LEU A 24 25.55 14.44 -5.01
N ASP A 25 24.77 15.12 -5.84
CA ASP A 25 23.93 14.46 -6.86
C ASP A 25 24.75 13.79 -7.96
N LYS A 26 25.88 14.39 -8.37
CA LYS A 26 26.78 13.77 -9.36
C LYS A 26 27.47 12.52 -8.80
N ALA A 27 27.96 12.60 -7.57
CA ALA A 27 28.58 11.45 -6.91
C ALA A 27 27.57 10.32 -6.68
N ARG A 28 26.35 10.66 -6.25
CA ARG A 28 25.25 9.71 -6.07
C ARG A 28 24.81 9.06 -7.38
N LYS A 29 24.68 9.84 -8.47
CA LYS A 29 24.37 9.30 -9.80
C LYS A 29 25.47 8.37 -10.32
N GLN A 30 26.73 8.66 -10.05
CA GLN A 30 27.84 7.78 -10.42
C GLN A 30 27.83 6.48 -9.59
N GLU A 31 27.54 6.56 -8.30
CA GLU A 31 27.44 5.38 -7.44
C GLU A 31 26.26 4.48 -7.83
N LEU A 32 25.10 5.06 -8.16
CA LEU A 32 23.96 4.33 -8.68
C LEU A 32 24.28 3.63 -10.02
N LYS A 33 24.95 4.32 -10.94
CA LYS A 33 25.40 3.70 -12.20
C LYS A 33 26.39 2.56 -11.97
N ARG A 34 27.31 2.69 -11.01
CA ARG A 34 28.22 1.59 -10.61
C ARG A 34 27.47 0.37 -10.08
N LYS A 35 26.34 0.60 -9.41
CA LYS A 35 25.44 -0.47 -8.90
C LYS A 35 24.47 -0.99 -9.98
N GLY A 36 24.57 -0.53 -11.23
CA GLY A 36 23.70 -0.94 -12.33
C GLY A 36 22.25 -0.43 -12.20
N LEU A 37 22.02 0.61 -11.37
CA LEU A 37 20.71 1.21 -11.16
C LEU A 37 20.53 2.43 -12.05
N THR A 38 19.46 2.47 -12.84
CA THR A 38 19.11 3.64 -13.63
C THR A 38 18.21 4.59 -12.84
N PRO A 39 18.25 5.90 -13.10
CA PRO A 39 17.34 6.86 -12.49
C PRO A 39 15.87 6.51 -12.72
N GLU A 40 15.52 6.02 -13.91
CA GLU A 40 14.17 5.62 -14.29
C GLU A 40 13.67 4.45 -13.44
N MET A 41 14.52 3.46 -13.14
CA MET A 41 14.16 2.33 -12.27
C MET A 41 13.84 2.80 -10.84
N LEU A 42 14.60 3.77 -10.33
CA LEU A 42 14.38 4.34 -9.00
C LEU A 42 13.12 5.19 -8.96
N GLU A 43 12.84 5.95 -10.01
CA GLU A 43 11.63 6.75 -10.15
C GLU A 43 10.39 5.86 -10.17
N GLN A 44 10.38 4.79 -10.98
CA GLN A 44 9.30 3.81 -11.01
C GLN A 44 9.09 3.13 -9.65
N ALA A 45 10.18 2.77 -8.95
CA ALA A 45 10.07 2.19 -7.62
C ALA A 45 9.45 3.16 -6.61
N ASN A 46 9.82 4.44 -6.68
CA ASN A 46 9.26 5.48 -5.83
C ASN A 46 7.78 5.76 -6.14
N GLU A 47 7.41 5.84 -7.42
CA GLU A 47 6.02 6.02 -7.84
C GLU A 47 5.12 4.88 -7.34
N VAL A 48 5.54 3.63 -7.52
CA VAL A 48 4.78 2.46 -7.05
C VAL A 48 4.71 2.44 -5.52
N GLY A 49 5.80 2.82 -4.83
CA GLY A 49 5.81 2.93 -3.37
C GLY A 49 4.81 3.96 -2.85
N LEU A 50 4.75 5.15 -3.45
CA LEU A 50 3.78 6.19 -3.10
C LEU A 50 2.35 5.76 -3.43
N ALA A 51 2.12 5.17 -4.60
CA ALA A 51 0.80 4.66 -4.99
C ALA A 51 0.30 3.57 -4.03
N LEU A 52 1.19 2.65 -3.62
CA LEU A 52 0.86 1.61 -2.65
C LEU A 52 0.51 2.20 -1.29
N GLN A 53 1.27 3.17 -0.80
CA GLN A 53 0.97 3.85 0.46
C GLN A 53 -0.42 4.51 0.41
N GLN A 54 -0.71 5.27 -0.63
CA GLN A 54 -2.01 5.92 -0.82
C GLN A 54 -3.16 4.90 -0.92
N ALA A 55 -2.93 3.78 -1.63
CA ALA A 55 -3.92 2.72 -1.75
C ALA A 55 -4.22 2.05 -0.40
N ILE A 56 -3.21 1.81 0.43
CA ILE A 56 -3.36 1.25 1.79
C ILE A 56 -4.13 2.22 2.70
N GLU A 57 -3.83 3.52 2.65
CA GLU A 57 -4.56 4.53 3.42
C GLU A 57 -6.02 4.60 2.98
N GLY A 58 -6.29 4.60 1.68
CA GLY A 58 -7.64 4.55 1.13
C GLY A 58 -8.41 3.27 1.49
N LEU A 59 -7.73 2.12 1.47
CA LEU A 59 -8.30 0.84 1.91
C LEU A 59 -8.73 0.89 3.38
N ARG A 60 -7.87 1.43 4.25
CA ARG A 60 -8.16 1.58 5.69
C ARG A 60 -9.36 2.50 5.90
N ALA A 61 -9.38 3.67 5.26
CA ALA A 61 -10.50 4.61 5.37
C ALA A 61 -11.83 4.00 4.88
N THR A 62 -11.78 3.22 3.80
CA THR A 62 -12.98 2.52 3.28
C THR A 62 -13.44 1.42 4.23
N GLN A 63 -12.52 0.68 4.86
CA GLN A 63 -12.85 -0.32 5.89
C GLN A 63 -13.54 0.32 7.09
N ASP A 64 -13.01 1.44 7.60
CA ASP A 64 -13.60 2.18 8.71
C ASP A 64 -15.01 2.71 8.37
N SER A 65 -15.24 3.13 7.12
CA SER A 65 -16.57 3.53 6.63
C SER A 65 -17.54 2.35 6.63
N VAL A 66 -17.14 1.19 6.09
CA VAL A 66 -17.94 -0.04 6.10
C VAL A 66 -18.31 -0.44 7.52
N ASP A 67 -17.36 -0.43 8.45
CA ASP A 67 -17.59 -0.80 9.85
C ASP A 67 -18.57 0.18 10.54
N THR A 68 -18.46 1.46 10.24
CA THR A 68 -19.37 2.49 10.76
C THR A 68 -20.78 2.30 10.23
N SER A 69 -20.93 2.08 8.92
CA SER A 69 -22.22 1.82 8.27
C SER A 69 -22.86 0.53 8.77
N GLN A 70 -22.07 -0.52 9.06
CA GLN A 70 -22.58 -1.75 9.66
C GLN A 70 -23.11 -1.53 11.09
N ARG A 71 -22.37 -0.77 11.91
CA ARG A 71 -22.82 -0.43 13.28
C ARG A 71 -24.10 0.39 13.25
N LEU A 72 -24.20 1.36 12.33
CA LEU A 72 -25.40 2.17 12.16
C LEU A 72 -26.60 1.32 11.72
N ALA A 73 -26.41 0.44 10.74
CA ALA A 73 -27.45 -0.47 10.28
C ALA A 73 -27.98 -1.36 11.43
N LYS A 74 -27.07 -1.92 12.24
CA LYS A 74 -27.42 -2.74 13.40
C LYS A 74 -28.17 -1.94 14.47
N ALA A 75 -27.76 -0.70 14.72
CA ALA A 75 -28.44 0.18 15.66
C ALA A 75 -29.87 0.51 15.21
N LEU A 76 -30.04 0.86 13.92
CA LEU A 76 -31.35 1.14 13.35
C LEU A 76 -32.28 -0.10 13.36
N ASP A 77 -31.73 -1.29 13.08
CA ASP A 77 -32.51 -2.54 13.17
C ASP A 77 -32.98 -2.83 14.60
N THR A 78 -32.09 -2.65 15.58
CA THR A 78 -32.44 -2.80 16.99
C THR A 78 -33.51 -1.79 17.43
N GLN A 79 -33.34 -0.51 17.00
CA GLN A 79 -34.29 0.55 17.31
C GLN A 79 -35.67 0.26 16.71
N GLN A 80 -35.76 -0.15 15.44
CA GLN A 80 -37.04 -0.44 14.79
C GLN A 80 -37.77 -1.64 15.44
N LYS A 81 -37.03 -2.65 15.95
CA LYS A 81 -37.60 -3.77 16.73
C LYS A 81 -38.16 -3.29 18.07
N SER A 82 -37.37 -2.48 18.80
CA SER A 82 -37.83 -1.93 20.10
C SER A 82 -39.10 -1.07 19.96
N ILE A 83 -39.17 -0.24 18.92
CA ILE A 83 -40.37 0.58 18.65
C ILE A 83 -41.58 -0.31 18.30
N TYR A 84 -41.37 -1.40 17.57
CA TYR A 84 -42.43 -2.34 17.25
C TYR A 84 -42.98 -3.03 18.53
N ASP A 85 -42.11 -3.42 19.46
CA ASP A 85 -42.54 -4.03 20.72
C ASP A 85 -43.29 -3.01 21.58
N LYS A 86 -42.84 -1.75 21.63
CA LYS A 86 -43.58 -0.66 22.29
C LYS A 86 -44.98 -0.45 21.67
N ALA A 87 -45.05 -0.49 20.31
CA ALA A 87 -46.33 -0.35 19.62
C ALA A 87 -47.30 -1.52 19.97
N LYS A 88 -46.79 -2.76 20.07
CA LYS A 88 -47.60 -3.90 20.55
C LYS A 88 -48.14 -3.69 21.96
N THR A 89 -47.26 -3.20 22.86
CA THR A 89 -47.68 -2.92 24.25
C THR A 89 -48.78 -1.85 24.29
N ALA A 90 -48.63 -0.77 23.51
CA ALA A 90 -49.65 0.27 23.40
C ALA A 90 -51.00 -0.27 22.89
N MET A 91 -50.98 -1.18 21.90
CA MET A 91 -52.19 -1.87 21.42
C MET A 91 -52.86 -2.69 22.50
N VAL A 92 -52.10 -3.43 23.31
CA VAL A 92 -52.64 -4.22 24.43
C VAL A 92 -53.26 -3.31 25.48
N SER A 93 -52.75 -2.11 25.68
CA SER A 93 -53.27 -1.10 26.61
C SER A 93 -54.42 -0.27 26.01
N ASN A 94 -54.95 -0.61 24.84
CA ASN A 94 -55.95 0.13 24.07
C ASN A 94 -55.59 1.60 23.77
N ASP A 95 -54.28 1.95 23.74
CA ASP A 95 -53.80 3.27 23.34
C ASP A 95 -53.47 3.28 21.82
N GLU A 96 -54.55 3.35 21.03
CA GLU A 96 -54.40 3.33 19.54
C GLU A 96 -53.63 4.53 18.99
N GLU A 97 -53.73 5.72 19.59
CA GLU A 97 -53.01 6.89 19.12
C GLU A 97 -51.50 6.72 19.29
N LEU A 98 -51.06 6.26 20.46
CA LEU A 98 -49.67 5.97 20.71
C LEU A 98 -49.13 4.88 19.76
N ALA A 99 -49.90 3.79 19.60
CA ALA A 99 -49.54 2.71 18.71
C ALA A 99 -49.35 3.21 17.26
N ARG A 100 -50.25 4.06 16.72
CA ARG A 100 -50.11 4.66 15.38
C ARG A 100 -48.89 5.54 15.27
N LYS A 101 -48.59 6.39 16.25
CA LYS A 101 -47.39 7.23 16.29
C LYS A 101 -46.11 6.38 16.25
N LEU A 102 -46.03 5.33 17.05
CA LEU A 102 -44.88 4.43 17.08
C LEU A 102 -44.68 3.66 15.76
N LEU A 103 -45.78 3.21 15.14
CA LEU A 103 -45.68 2.54 13.81
C LEU A 103 -45.23 3.50 12.71
N LEU A 104 -45.65 4.76 12.71
CA LEU A 104 -45.14 5.76 11.79
C LEU A 104 -43.64 6.05 12.02
N GLU A 105 -43.20 6.15 13.26
CA GLU A 105 -41.78 6.29 13.61
C GLU A 105 -40.99 5.07 13.14
N ARG A 106 -41.48 3.86 13.37
CA ARG A 106 -40.85 2.63 12.86
C ARG A 106 -40.67 2.65 11.32
N THR A 107 -41.68 3.11 10.57
CA THR A 107 -41.59 3.20 9.13
C THR A 107 -40.46 4.14 8.70
N ARG A 108 -40.34 5.31 9.33
CA ARG A 108 -39.23 6.25 9.05
C ARG A 108 -37.85 5.65 9.36
N ILE A 109 -37.73 4.88 10.45
CA ILE A 109 -36.48 4.20 10.79
C ILE A 109 -36.17 3.09 9.79
N LYS A 110 -37.19 2.33 9.37
CA LYS A 110 -37.03 1.30 8.34
C LYS A 110 -36.55 1.87 7.00
N GLU A 111 -37.06 3.02 6.59
CA GLU A 111 -36.59 3.72 5.38
C GLU A 111 -35.13 4.17 5.50
N LYS A 112 -34.74 4.69 6.69
CA LYS A 112 -33.33 5.03 6.96
C LYS A 112 -32.46 3.79 6.90
N LEU A 113 -32.87 2.68 7.49
CA LEU A 113 -32.18 1.41 7.47
C LEU A 113 -31.95 0.91 6.03
N LEU A 114 -32.98 0.97 5.18
CA LEU A 114 -32.85 0.57 3.77
C LEU A 114 -31.80 1.41 3.02
N LYS A 115 -31.78 2.72 3.23
CA LYS A 115 -30.76 3.61 2.62
C LYS A 115 -29.35 3.25 3.10
N VAL A 116 -29.19 3.00 4.41
CA VAL A 116 -27.88 2.61 4.97
C VAL A 116 -27.44 1.25 4.43
N LEU A 117 -28.34 0.28 4.26
CA LEU A 117 -28.02 -1.03 3.69
C LEU A 117 -27.62 -0.93 2.19
N GLN A 118 -28.25 -0.05 1.43
CA GLN A 118 -27.87 0.22 0.05
C GLN A 118 -26.44 0.82 -0.01
N SER A 119 -26.19 1.88 0.77
CA SER A 119 -24.85 2.48 0.86
C SER A 119 -23.80 1.46 1.30
N LEU A 120 -24.10 0.65 2.30
CA LEU A 120 -23.21 -0.41 2.79
C LEU A 120 -22.84 -1.43 1.70
N THR A 121 -23.79 -1.75 0.81
CA THR A 121 -23.54 -2.67 -0.30
C THR A 121 -22.54 -2.06 -1.30
N GLU A 122 -22.68 -0.76 -1.59
CA GLU A 122 -21.77 -0.04 -2.47
C GLU A 122 -20.38 0.13 -1.85
N GLU A 123 -20.32 0.46 -0.56
CA GLU A 123 -19.07 0.58 0.19
C GLU A 123 -18.30 -0.75 0.23
N LYS A 124 -18.99 -1.88 0.42
CA LYS A 124 -18.38 -3.21 0.37
C LYS A 124 -17.80 -3.54 -1.00
N LYS A 125 -18.52 -3.21 -2.08
CA LYS A 125 -17.98 -3.39 -3.45
C LYS A 125 -16.72 -2.54 -3.65
N ARG A 126 -16.72 -1.29 -3.19
CA ARG A 126 -15.55 -0.41 -3.24
C ARG A 126 -14.39 -0.99 -2.44
N LEU A 127 -14.66 -1.54 -1.24
CA LEU A 127 -13.64 -2.18 -0.41
C LEU A 127 -12.96 -3.34 -1.13
N GLU A 128 -13.71 -4.21 -1.81
CA GLU A 128 -13.13 -5.33 -2.57
C GLU A 128 -12.29 -4.84 -3.77
N MET A 129 -12.74 -3.81 -4.48
CA MET A 129 -11.92 -3.20 -5.54
C MET A 129 -10.62 -2.60 -5.01
N MET A 130 -10.67 -1.96 -3.83
CA MET A 130 -9.46 -1.39 -3.22
C MET A 130 -8.49 -2.46 -2.73
N LYS A 131 -8.97 -3.59 -2.19
CA LYS A 131 -8.13 -4.74 -1.83
C LYS A 131 -7.39 -5.28 -3.06
N SER A 132 -8.11 -5.53 -4.16
CA SER A 132 -7.51 -6.00 -5.41
C SER A 132 -6.49 -5.01 -5.97
N ASN A 133 -6.74 -3.70 -5.84
CA ASN A 133 -5.78 -2.69 -6.26
C ASN A 133 -4.50 -2.71 -5.42
N VAL A 134 -4.62 -2.85 -4.09
CA VAL A 134 -3.47 -2.99 -3.19
C VAL A 134 -2.64 -4.22 -3.55
N GLU A 135 -3.27 -5.40 -3.72
CA GLU A 135 -2.61 -6.64 -4.13
C GLU A 135 -1.85 -6.49 -5.46
N SER A 136 -2.47 -5.82 -6.43
CA SER A 136 -1.82 -5.54 -7.73
C SER A 136 -0.59 -4.64 -7.58
N LEU A 137 -0.68 -3.59 -6.76
CA LEU A 137 0.44 -2.69 -6.48
C LEU A 137 1.56 -3.37 -5.69
N GLU A 138 1.22 -4.25 -4.73
CA GLU A 138 2.20 -5.07 -4.00
C GLU A 138 2.97 -6.00 -4.95
N THR A 139 2.25 -6.69 -5.84
CA THR A 139 2.86 -7.56 -6.86
C THR A 139 3.82 -6.78 -7.75
N ARG A 140 3.38 -5.62 -8.25
CA ARG A 140 4.23 -4.75 -9.07
C ARG A 140 5.44 -4.22 -8.29
N GLY A 141 5.28 -3.93 -7.01
CA GLY A 141 6.38 -3.56 -6.12
C GLY A 141 7.43 -4.66 -6.00
N LEU A 142 7.01 -5.92 -5.81
CA LEU A 142 7.90 -7.08 -5.76
C LEU A 142 8.64 -7.33 -7.08
N GLU A 143 7.97 -7.14 -8.21
CA GLU A 143 8.59 -7.23 -9.54
C GLU A 143 9.72 -6.19 -9.71
N ILE A 144 9.45 -4.94 -9.35
CA ILE A 144 10.45 -3.85 -9.39
C ILE A 144 11.62 -4.16 -8.45
N GLU A 145 11.36 -4.58 -7.22
CA GLU A 145 12.40 -4.99 -6.27
C GLU A 145 13.28 -6.10 -6.84
N SER A 146 12.67 -7.12 -7.46
CA SER A 146 13.38 -8.22 -8.12
C SER A 146 14.28 -7.73 -9.25
N LEU A 147 13.81 -6.78 -10.07
CA LEU A 147 14.59 -6.16 -11.14
C LEU A 147 15.77 -5.37 -10.58
N LEU A 148 15.56 -4.56 -9.55
CA LEU A 148 16.62 -3.80 -8.88
C LEU A 148 17.69 -4.72 -8.30
N ARG A 149 17.33 -5.81 -7.64
CA ARG A 149 18.27 -6.79 -7.09
C ARG A 149 19.10 -7.48 -8.17
N ARG A 150 18.49 -7.87 -9.31
CA ARG A 150 19.19 -8.47 -10.45
C ARG A 150 20.17 -7.48 -11.07
N SER A 151 19.78 -6.23 -11.23
CA SER A 151 20.62 -5.17 -11.76
C SER A 151 21.88 -4.95 -10.92
N VAL A 152 21.71 -4.89 -9.58
CA VAL A 152 22.84 -4.78 -8.64
C VAL A 152 23.74 -6.03 -8.67
N GLY A 153 23.15 -7.23 -8.74
CA GLY A 153 23.90 -8.48 -8.82
C GLY A 153 24.71 -8.60 -10.11
N ALA A 154 24.14 -8.24 -11.25
CA ALA A 154 24.84 -8.25 -12.54
C ALA A 154 26.00 -7.25 -12.56
N SER A 155 25.82 -6.04 -12.03
CA SER A 155 26.86 -5.02 -11.95
C SER A 155 28.03 -5.45 -11.05
N SER A 156 27.77 -6.12 -9.93
CA SER A 156 28.83 -6.62 -9.06
C SER A 156 29.65 -7.76 -9.67
N LEU A 157 29.02 -8.63 -10.46
CA LEU A 157 29.72 -9.67 -11.22
C LEU A 157 30.62 -9.08 -12.29
N GLN A 158 30.15 -8.06 -13.03
CA GLN A 158 30.89 -7.40 -14.08
C GLN A 158 32.11 -6.65 -13.53
N SER A 159 31.96 -5.94 -12.41
CA SER A 159 33.09 -5.28 -11.74
C SER A 159 34.11 -6.26 -11.19
N SER A 160 33.71 -7.44 -10.72
CA SER A 160 34.63 -8.49 -10.24
C SER A 160 35.40 -9.11 -11.40
N ALA A 161 34.75 -9.32 -12.57
CA ALA A 161 35.43 -9.81 -13.77
C ALA A 161 36.45 -8.80 -14.32
N ASP A 162 36.11 -7.51 -14.33
CA ASP A 162 37.03 -6.44 -14.77
C ASP A 162 38.28 -6.33 -13.87
N ILE A 163 38.09 -6.49 -12.54
CA ILE A 163 39.23 -6.52 -11.58
C ILE A 163 40.11 -7.75 -11.82
N GLY A 164 39.50 -8.93 -12.05
CA GLY A 164 40.24 -10.17 -12.35
C GLY A 164 41.08 -10.03 -13.60
N LEU A 165 40.49 -9.50 -14.68
CA LEU A 165 41.20 -9.26 -15.94
C LEU A 165 42.31 -8.18 -15.85
N SER A 166 42.12 -7.18 -15.00
CA SER A 166 43.14 -6.14 -14.74
C SER A 166 44.31 -6.71 -13.96
N LEU A 167 44.06 -7.58 -12.97
CA LEU A 167 45.13 -8.25 -12.23
C LEU A 167 45.97 -9.19 -13.10
N GLU A 168 45.34 -9.90 -14.06
CA GLU A 168 46.07 -10.76 -15.02
C GLU A 168 46.90 -9.93 -16.02
N ARG A 169 46.48 -8.70 -16.34
CA ARG A 169 47.22 -7.83 -17.28
C ARG A 169 48.40 -7.06 -16.67
N GLU A 170 48.40 -6.86 -15.36
CA GLU A 170 49.36 -5.97 -14.69
C GLU A 170 50.25 -6.69 -13.66
N ASP A 171 50.35 -8.02 -13.68
CA ASP A 171 51.31 -8.67 -12.79
C ASP A 171 52.73 -8.56 -13.34
N PRO A 172 53.55 -7.62 -12.79
CA PRO A 172 54.91 -7.41 -13.25
C PRO A 172 55.84 -8.62 -13.00
N LEU A 173 55.39 -9.58 -12.18
CA LEU A 173 56.10 -10.83 -11.96
C LEU A 173 55.94 -11.79 -13.14
N LEU A 174 54.72 -11.86 -13.73
CA LEU A 174 54.47 -12.66 -14.92
C LEU A 174 55.23 -12.14 -16.15
N GLN A 175 55.40 -10.85 -16.29
CA GLN A 175 56.29 -10.25 -17.32
C GLN A 175 57.73 -10.65 -17.11
N LYS A 176 58.25 -10.55 -15.88
CA LYS A 176 59.61 -10.96 -15.57
C LYS A 176 59.90 -12.44 -15.76
N PHE A 177 58.91 -13.32 -15.49
CA PHE A 177 59.04 -14.75 -15.79
C PHE A 177 59.06 -15.04 -17.28
N ARG A 178 58.30 -14.29 -18.08
CA ARG A 178 58.34 -14.41 -19.55
C ARG A 178 59.66 -13.94 -20.14
N ASP A 179 60.24 -12.89 -19.60
CA ASP A 179 61.54 -12.34 -20.08
C ASP A 179 62.72 -13.21 -19.64
N LEU A 180 62.57 -14.04 -18.61
CA LEU A 180 63.59 -14.99 -18.14
C LEU A 180 63.56 -16.33 -18.90
N GLY A 181 62.59 -16.54 -19.84
CA GLY A 181 62.63 -17.69 -20.75
C GLY A 181 62.34 -19.05 -20.05
N MET A 182 61.55 -19.04 -18.94
CA MET A 182 61.06 -20.26 -18.29
C MET A 182 59.64 -20.58 -18.70
#